data_ad432bda6b92dfe1085065d7859036a8
#
_entry.id   ad432bda6b92dfe1085065d7859036a8
#
_cell.length_a   1.000
_cell.length_b   1.000
_cell.length_c   1.000
_cell.angle_alpha   90.00
_cell.angle_beta   90.00
_cell.angle_gamma   90.00
#
_symmetry.space_group_name_H-M   'P 1'
#
loop_
_entity.id
_entity.type
_entity.pdbx_description
1 polymer ?
#
loop_
_entity_poly.entity_id
_entity_poly.type
_entity_poly.pdbx_seq_one_letter_code
_entity_poly.pdbx_strand_id
1 'polypeptide(L)'
;MVFELNTQQQETQAAFKAFVDREIVPVADEFDRQEHLPASLISKLAQAGYLGAILPEAYQGQALDMITYGLLNEELARGCSSVRSLITVQNMVAETILKWGRPDQKERWLNRLATGDLLAAFALSEPNVGSDAKSVETTITPDGNEYILNGRKHYVTFGQLADLLLIFGQHEGQVCALLVERETPGLSLEPISGLLGVKASMTAEIKLSNCRVPAENMMGGIGFGFFPVALSALDHGRYTIAWGCVGIARACLEAI
;
A
#
# COMPACT_ATOMS: atom_id res chain seq x y z
N MET A 1 29.58 -6.24 -14.10
CA MET A 1 28.33 -6.84 -14.62
C MET A 1 27.49 -5.65 -15.08
N VAL A 2 27.30 -5.49 -16.39
CA VAL A 2 26.44 -4.43 -16.93
C VAL A 2 25.05 -5.04 -17.01
N PHE A 3 24.08 -4.46 -16.31
CA PHE A 3 22.67 -4.84 -16.43
C PHE A 3 22.05 -3.96 -17.52
N GLU A 4 21.84 -4.54 -18.68
CA GLU A 4 21.12 -3.89 -19.77
C GLU A 4 19.66 -4.33 -19.74
N LEU A 5 18.74 -3.38 -19.84
CA LEU A 5 17.31 -3.67 -20.01
C LEU A 5 17.11 -4.32 -21.38
N ASN A 6 16.26 -5.33 -21.44
CA ASN A 6 15.83 -5.89 -22.73
C ASN A 6 14.89 -4.90 -23.46
N THR A 7 14.62 -5.15 -24.74
CA THR A 7 13.83 -4.26 -25.60
C THR A 7 12.44 -4.00 -25.00
N GLN A 8 11.77 -5.03 -24.51
CA GLN A 8 10.44 -4.91 -23.89
C GLN A 8 10.46 -4.02 -22.63
N GLN A 9 11.48 -4.17 -21.79
CA GLN A 9 11.63 -3.33 -20.58
C GLN A 9 11.91 -1.87 -20.95
N GLN A 10 12.73 -1.61 -21.99
CA GLN A 10 13.01 -0.26 -22.48
C GLN A 10 11.74 0.42 -23.04
N GLU A 11 10.96 -0.29 -23.83
CA GLU A 11 9.69 0.21 -24.39
C GLU A 11 8.68 0.49 -23.27
N THR A 12 8.58 -0.42 -22.30
CA THR A 12 7.68 -0.27 -21.16
C THR A 12 8.11 0.90 -20.26
N GLN A 13 9.40 1.07 -20.00
CA GLN A 13 9.93 2.24 -19.27
C GLN A 13 9.58 3.54 -19.99
N ALA A 14 9.74 3.59 -21.31
CA ALA A 14 9.37 4.76 -22.10
C ALA A 14 7.88 5.09 -21.99
N ALA A 15 7.02 4.08 -21.96
CA ALA A 15 5.58 4.26 -21.76
C ALA A 15 5.26 4.78 -20.34
N PHE A 16 5.92 4.28 -19.29
CA PHE A 16 5.78 4.79 -17.92
C PHE A 16 6.22 6.26 -17.85
N LYS A 17 7.38 6.58 -18.45
CA LYS A 17 7.87 7.96 -18.53
C LYS A 17 6.86 8.89 -19.20
N ALA A 18 6.34 8.50 -20.36
CA ALA A 18 5.35 9.29 -21.10
C ALA A 18 4.06 9.52 -20.29
N PHE A 19 3.59 8.51 -19.57
CA PHE A 19 2.45 8.66 -18.65
C PHE A 19 2.75 9.67 -17.53
N VAL A 20 3.89 9.54 -16.88
CA VAL A 20 4.31 10.40 -15.75
C VAL A 20 4.47 11.86 -16.22
N ASP A 21 5.13 12.08 -17.36
CA ASP A 21 5.35 13.42 -17.91
C ASP A 21 4.04 14.10 -18.32
N ARG A 22 3.05 13.35 -18.76
CA ARG A 22 1.74 13.89 -19.17
C ARG A 22 0.79 14.08 -18.00
N GLU A 23 0.69 13.13 -17.08
CA GLU A 23 -0.39 13.07 -16.10
C GLU A 23 0.02 13.52 -14.70
N ILE A 24 1.32 13.48 -14.36
CA ILE A 24 1.79 13.69 -12.98
C ILE A 24 2.66 14.93 -12.87
N VAL A 25 3.73 15.02 -13.64
CA VAL A 25 4.71 16.12 -13.53
C VAL A 25 4.07 17.51 -13.56
N PRO A 26 3.11 17.81 -14.47
CA PRO A 26 2.54 19.18 -14.56
C PRO A 26 1.74 19.61 -13.34
N VAL A 27 1.31 18.66 -12.50
CA VAL A 27 0.38 18.89 -11.37
C VAL A 27 0.94 18.44 -10.01
N ALA A 28 2.17 17.93 -9.99
CA ALA A 28 2.80 17.39 -8.76
C ALA A 28 2.90 18.43 -7.63
N ASP A 29 3.25 19.67 -7.96
CA ASP A 29 3.34 20.78 -6.99
C ASP A 29 1.98 21.14 -6.37
N GLU A 30 0.92 20.98 -7.14
CA GLU A 30 -0.44 21.21 -6.64
C GLU A 30 -0.84 20.13 -5.65
N PHE A 31 -0.54 18.87 -5.94
CA PHE A 31 -0.78 17.76 -5.01
C PHE A 31 -0.06 17.98 -3.68
N ASP A 32 1.20 18.42 -3.72
CA ASP A 32 1.98 18.69 -2.52
C ASP A 32 1.38 19.84 -1.71
N ARG A 33 0.94 20.94 -2.35
CA ARG A 33 0.31 22.08 -1.68
C ARG A 33 -1.06 21.76 -1.10
N GLN A 34 -1.86 20.92 -1.78
CA GLN A 34 -3.19 20.51 -1.33
C GLN A 34 -3.16 19.33 -0.36
N GLU A 35 -2.00 18.71 -0.18
CA GLU A 35 -1.82 17.48 0.60
C GLU A 35 -2.81 16.37 0.16
N HIS A 36 -3.13 16.31 -1.13
CA HIS A 36 -4.22 15.49 -1.67
C HIS A 36 -3.95 15.01 -3.09
N LEU A 37 -4.33 13.74 -3.39
CA LEU A 37 -4.42 13.21 -4.75
C LEU A 37 -5.87 13.18 -5.22
N PRO A 38 -6.20 13.78 -6.38
CA PRO A 38 -7.56 13.79 -6.88
C PRO A 38 -8.00 12.42 -7.38
N ALA A 39 -9.27 12.08 -7.19
CA ALA A 39 -9.87 10.83 -7.66
C ALA A 39 -9.67 10.59 -9.17
N SER A 40 -9.62 11.66 -9.96
CA SER A 40 -9.35 11.58 -11.42
C SER A 40 -7.97 11.01 -11.74
N LEU A 41 -6.94 11.33 -10.94
CA LEU A 41 -5.61 10.73 -11.11
C LEU A 41 -5.62 9.25 -10.70
N ILE A 42 -6.28 8.92 -9.58
CA ILE A 42 -6.42 7.52 -9.12
C ILE A 42 -7.10 6.68 -10.20
N SER A 43 -8.15 7.20 -10.82
CA SER A 43 -8.82 6.54 -11.95
C SER A 43 -7.89 6.33 -13.15
N LYS A 44 -7.02 7.30 -13.47
CA LYS A 44 -6.02 7.15 -14.55
C LYS A 44 -4.97 6.07 -14.22
N LEU A 45 -4.51 6.01 -12.96
CA LEU A 45 -3.59 4.96 -12.50
C LEU A 45 -4.24 3.58 -12.56
N ALA A 46 -5.52 3.47 -12.21
CA ALA A 46 -6.32 2.26 -12.32
C ALA A 46 -6.45 1.81 -13.79
N GLN A 47 -6.85 2.72 -14.69
CA GLN A 47 -6.97 2.44 -16.12
C GLN A 47 -5.64 2.04 -16.77
N ALA A 48 -4.52 2.57 -16.28
CA ALA A 48 -3.19 2.16 -16.69
C ALA A 48 -2.76 0.79 -16.09
N GLY A 49 -3.57 0.18 -15.22
CA GLY A 49 -3.29 -1.08 -14.56
C GLY A 49 -2.26 -1.01 -13.44
N TYR A 50 -1.84 0.19 -13.01
CA TYR A 50 -0.74 0.33 -12.05
C TYR A 50 -1.12 -0.08 -10.63
N LEU A 51 -2.42 -0.04 -10.29
CA LEU A 51 -2.93 -0.49 -8.98
C LEU A 51 -2.84 -2.01 -8.81
N GLY A 52 -2.86 -2.78 -9.91
CA GLY A 52 -2.66 -4.22 -9.94
C GLY A 52 -1.36 -4.63 -10.66
N ALA A 53 -0.32 -3.80 -10.62
CA ALA A 53 0.88 -3.94 -11.44
C ALA A 53 1.53 -5.33 -11.37
N ILE A 54 1.60 -5.94 -10.19
CA ILE A 54 2.26 -7.24 -9.97
C ILE A 54 1.27 -8.41 -9.82
N LEU A 55 -0.03 -8.11 -9.75
CA LEU A 55 -1.03 -9.18 -9.65
C LEU A 55 -1.12 -9.97 -10.96
N PRO A 56 -1.36 -11.29 -10.91
CA PRO A 56 -1.59 -12.09 -12.10
C PRO A 56 -2.79 -11.59 -12.93
N GLU A 57 -2.76 -11.85 -14.24
CA GLU A 57 -3.86 -11.53 -15.16
C GLU A 57 -5.18 -12.17 -14.75
N ALA A 58 -5.14 -13.35 -14.10
CA ALA A 58 -6.30 -14.02 -13.52
C ALA A 58 -7.08 -13.14 -12.52
N TYR A 59 -6.43 -12.14 -11.94
CA TYR A 59 -7.02 -11.14 -11.06
C TYR A 59 -7.05 -9.74 -11.70
N GLN A 60 -7.06 -9.67 -13.04
CA GLN A 60 -7.03 -8.42 -13.80
C GLN A 60 -5.80 -7.54 -13.55
N GLY A 61 -4.70 -8.16 -13.08
CA GLY A 61 -3.42 -7.49 -12.89
C GLY A 61 -2.57 -7.46 -14.17
N GLN A 62 -1.43 -6.78 -14.11
CA GLN A 62 -0.49 -6.63 -15.23
C GLN A 62 0.59 -7.71 -15.26
N ALA A 63 0.72 -8.51 -14.21
CA ALA A 63 1.76 -9.53 -14.02
C ALA A 63 3.18 -9.03 -14.34
N LEU A 64 3.49 -7.77 -14.02
CA LEU A 64 4.81 -7.20 -14.28
C LEU A 64 5.89 -8.00 -13.54
N ASP A 65 6.99 -8.28 -14.23
CA ASP A 65 8.20 -8.78 -13.57
C ASP A 65 8.80 -7.73 -12.65
N MET A 66 9.64 -8.16 -11.69
CA MET A 66 10.15 -7.28 -10.65
C MET A 66 11.00 -6.12 -11.21
N ILE A 67 11.74 -6.30 -12.31
CA ILE A 67 12.53 -5.21 -12.91
C ILE A 67 11.57 -4.18 -13.51
N THR A 68 10.59 -4.61 -14.30
CA THR A 68 9.58 -3.74 -14.91
C THR A 68 8.77 -3.00 -13.83
N TYR A 69 8.41 -3.69 -12.76
CA TYR A 69 7.75 -3.05 -11.61
C TYR A 69 8.65 -2.03 -10.88
N GLY A 70 9.94 -2.32 -10.81
CA GLY A 70 10.94 -1.36 -10.31
C GLY A 70 10.98 -0.08 -11.16
N LEU A 71 11.04 -0.23 -12.50
CA LEU A 71 11.02 0.88 -13.44
C LEU A 71 9.75 1.74 -13.33
N LEU A 72 8.59 1.11 -13.10
CA LEU A 72 7.35 1.84 -12.82
C LEU A 72 7.48 2.71 -11.57
N ASN A 73 8.00 2.14 -10.46
CA ASN A 73 8.19 2.87 -9.21
C ASN A 73 9.23 4.00 -9.34
N GLU A 74 10.29 3.80 -10.13
CA GLU A 74 11.27 4.83 -10.45
C GLU A 74 10.64 6.01 -11.18
N GLU A 75 9.92 5.75 -12.28
CA GLU A 75 9.28 6.81 -13.06
C GLU A 75 8.20 7.55 -12.26
N LEU A 76 7.35 6.84 -11.53
CA LEU A 76 6.34 7.47 -10.68
C LEU A 76 6.97 8.38 -9.62
N ALA A 77 8.04 7.94 -8.96
CA ALA A 77 8.73 8.74 -7.95
C ALA A 77 9.48 9.93 -8.54
N ARG A 78 10.01 9.80 -9.79
CA ARG A 78 10.58 10.92 -10.55
C ARG A 78 9.55 12.04 -10.73
N GLY A 79 8.30 11.68 -11.01
CA GLY A 79 7.21 12.66 -11.16
C GLY A 79 6.63 13.13 -9.83
N CYS A 80 6.30 12.23 -8.93
CA CYS A 80 5.72 12.52 -7.61
C CYS A 80 5.83 11.33 -6.67
N SER A 81 6.61 11.46 -5.61
CA SER A 81 6.80 10.37 -4.63
C SER A 81 5.52 9.99 -3.87
N SER A 82 4.58 10.93 -3.68
CA SER A 82 3.28 10.62 -3.09
C SER A 82 2.47 9.67 -3.98
N VAL A 83 2.46 9.88 -5.30
CA VAL A 83 1.78 9.00 -6.26
C VAL A 83 2.41 7.60 -6.24
N ARG A 84 3.76 7.52 -6.26
CA ARG A 84 4.46 6.24 -6.10
C ARG A 84 4.06 5.53 -4.81
N SER A 85 3.87 6.25 -3.71
CA SER A 85 3.48 5.67 -2.42
C SER A 85 2.11 4.98 -2.47
N LEU A 86 1.16 5.50 -3.26
CA LEU A 86 -0.13 4.83 -3.49
C LEU A 86 0.09 3.46 -4.15
N ILE A 87 0.85 3.43 -5.24
CA ILE A 87 1.14 2.19 -5.96
C ILE A 87 1.86 1.19 -5.05
N THR A 88 2.78 1.66 -4.21
CA THR A 88 3.47 0.81 -3.24
C THR A 88 2.51 0.14 -2.27
N VAL A 89 1.71 0.92 -1.51
CA VAL A 89 0.86 0.33 -0.46
C VAL A 89 -0.26 -0.52 -1.04
N GLN A 90 -0.83 -0.14 -2.18
CA GLN A 90 -1.85 -0.90 -2.91
C GLN A 90 -1.31 -2.29 -3.30
N ASN A 91 -0.20 -2.32 -4.04
CA ASN A 91 0.39 -3.59 -4.48
C ASN A 91 0.97 -4.40 -3.31
N MET A 92 1.48 -3.74 -2.25
CA MET A 92 1.97 -4.39 -1.04
C MET A 92 0.87 -5.20 -0.33
N VAL A 93 -0.32 -4.61 -0.15
CA VAL A 93 -1.47 -5.31 0.44
C VAL A 93 -2.00 -6.38 -0.50
N ALA A 94 -2.13 -6.07 -1.78
CA ALA A 94 -2.61 -7.01 -2.80
C ALA A 94 -1.70 -8.25 -2.91
N GLU A 95 -0.37 -8.06 -2.95
CA GLU A 95 0.59 -9.18 -2.96
C GLU A 95 0.53 -9.98 -1.66
N THR A 96 0.32 -9.32 -0.53
CA THR A 96 0.17 -10.01 0.76
C THR A 96 -1.05 -10.92 0.74
N ILE A 97 -2.19 -10.46 0.22
CA ILE A 97 -3.39 -11.29 0.05
C ILE A 97 -3.12 -12.42 -0.95
N LEU A 98 -2.42 -12.14 -2.07
CA LEU A 98 -2.07 -13.17 -3.06
C LEU A 98 -1.21 -14.28 -2.46
N LYS A 99 -0.22 -13.94 -1.63
CA LYS A 99 0.69 -14.92 -1.02
C LYS A 99 0.07 -15.69 0.15
N TRP A 100 -0.59 -14.98 1.05
CA TRP A 100 -0.97 -15.50 2.37
C TRP A 100 -2.48 -15.58 2.61
N GLY A 101 -3.28 -15.01 1.71
CA GLY A 101 -4.75 -15.07 1.78
C GLY A 101 -5.29 -16.46 1.42
N ARG A 102 -6.41 -16.80 2.05
CA ARG A 102 -7.19 -17.98 1.68
C ARG A 102 -7.85 -17.78 0.30
N PRO A 103 -8.31 -18.85 -0.35
CA PRO A 103 -8.99 -18.75 -1.66
C PRO A 103 -10.17 -17.76 -1.66
N ASP A 104 -11.02 -17.79 -0.64
CA ASP A 104 -12.16 -16.88 -0.46
C ASP A 104 -11.74 -15.40 -0.31
N GLN A 105 -10.66 -15.15 0.41
CA GLN A 105 -10.07 -13.80 0.56
C GLN A 105 -9.51 -13.30 -0.78
N LYS A 106 -8.81 -14.13 -1.53
CA LYS A 106 -8.28 -13.80 -2.86
C LYS A 106 -9.40 -13.44 -3.83
N GLU A 107 -10.45 -14.28 -3.87
CA GLU A 107 -11.62 -14.06 -4.73
C GLU A 107 -12.36 -12.76 -4.36
N ARG A 108 -12.52 -12.48 -3.06
CA ARG A 108 -13.24 -11.31 -2.56
C ARG A 108 -12.54 -9.99 -2.89
N TRP A 109 -11.20 -9.92 -2.82
CA TRP A 109 -10.50 -8.64 -2.83
C TRP A 109 -9.56 -8.40 -4.01
N LEU A 110 -8.88 -9.44 -4.58
CA LEU A 110 -7.78 -9.18 -5.53
C LEU A 110 -8.22 -8.47 -6.80
N ASN A 111 -9.34 -8.87 -7.41
CA ASN A 111 -9.85 -8.21 -8.62
C ASN A 111 -10.16 -6.73 -8.34
N ARG A 112 -10.84 -6.44 -7.25
CA ARG A 112 -11.24 -5.09 -6.87
C ARG A 112 -10.02 -4.20 -6.54
N LEU A 113 -8.98 -4.78 -5.95
CA LEU A 113 -7.70 -4.08 -5.71
C LEU A 113 -6.97 -3.81 -7.02
N ALA A 114 -6.95 -4.76 -7.96
CA ALA A 114 -6.28 -4.59 -9.25
C ALA A 114 -6.93 -3.51 -10.11
N THR A 115 -8.27 -3.46 -10.14
CA THR A 115 -9.05 -2.48 -10.92
C THR A 115 -9.16 -1.11 -10.26
N GLY A 116 -8.80 -0.99 -8.97
CA GLY A 116 -8.97 0.23 -8.20
C GLY A 116 -10.38 0.49 -7.69
N ASP A 117 -11.28 -0.50 -7.77
CA ASP A 117 -12.60 -0.46 -7.13
C ASP A 117 -12.50 -0.51 -5.60
N LEU A 118 -11.34 -0.92 -5.09
CA LEU A 118 -10.93 -0.82 -3.69
C LEU A 118 -9.51 -0.26 -3.61
N LEU A 119 -9.31 0.66 -2.69
CA LEU A 119 -7.98 1.10 -2.28
C LEU A 119 -7.61 0.45 -0.95
N ALA A 120 -6.36 0.05 -0.82
CA ALA A 120 -5.87 -0.59 0.39
C ALA A 120 -4.76 0.21 1.08
N ALA A 121 -4.67 0.07 2.40
CA ALA A 121 -3.59 0.61 3.20
C ALA A 121 -3.01 -0.42 4.16
N PHE A 122 -1.73 -0.24 4.50
CA PHE A 122 -0.97 -1.10 5.40
C PHE A 122 -0.81 -0.42 6.75
N ALA A 123 -1.41 -0.97 7.79
CA ALA A 123 -1.54 -0.36 9.11
C ALA A 123 -0.79 -1.15 10.18
N LEU A 124 0.55 -0.99 10.23
CA LEU A 124 1.44 -1.68 11.18
C LEU A 124 1.88 -0.76 12.33
N SER A 125 2.44 0.41 12.00
CA SER A 125 3.03 1.34 12.98
C SER A 125 2.00 1.89 13.96
N GLU A 126 2.45 2.15 15.19
CA GLU A 126 1.63 2.70 16.29
C GLU A 126 2.34 3.90 16.90
N PRO A 127 1.67 4.73 17.71
CA PRO A 127 2.31 5.90 18.32
C PRO A 127 3.60 5.59 19.08
N ASN A 128 3.66 4.45 19.77
CA ASN A 128 4.83 4.03 20.56
C ASN A 128 5.66 2.93 19.86
N VAL A 129 5.20 2.39 18.72
CA VAL A 129 5.80 1.22 18.07
C VAL A 129 6.09 1.51 16.60
N GLY A 130 7.36 1.68 16.27
CA GLY A 130 7.86 1.88 14.93
C GLY A 130 8.79 0.73 14.49
N SER A 131 10.10 0.90 14.74
CA SER A 131 11.12 -0.09 14.30
C SER A 131 10.97 -1.45 14.96
N ASP A 132 10.53 -1.52 16.20
CA ASP A 132 10.22 -2.78 16.89
C ASP A 132 8.78 -3.23 16.59
N ALA A 133 8.50 -3.49 15.32
CA ALA A 133 7.16 -3.85 14.85
C ALA A 133 6.58 -5.16 15.43
N LYS A 134 7.38 -5.95 16.16
CA LYS A 134 6.90 -7.11 16.90
C LYS A 134 6.12 -6.73 18.15
N SER A 135 6.41 -5.56 18.70
CA SER A 135 5.84 -5.07 19.95
C SER A 135 4.56 -4.27 19.77
N VAL A 136 3.79 -4.54 18.68
CA VAL A 136 2.49 -3.86 18.45
C VAL A 136 1.58 -3.98 19.68
N GLU A 137 0.97 -2.86 20.06
CA GLU A 137 0.12 -2.70 21.25
C GLU A 137 -1.37 -2.95 20.95
N THR A 138 -1.81 -2.79 19.68
CA THR A 138 -3.18 -3.07 19.27
C THR A 138 -3.58 -4.49 19.65
N THR A 139 -4.65 -4.64 20.45
CA THR A 139 -5.12 -5.95 20.90
C THR A 139 -6.12 -6.56 19.93
N ILE A 140 -6.07 -7.89 19.81
CA ILE A 140 -7.00 -8.70 19.03
C ILE A 140 -7.56 -9.78 19.96
N THR A 141 -8.84 -9.68 20.31
CA THR A 141 -9.49 -10.60 21.28
C THR A 141 -10.55 -11.42 20.56
N PRO A 142 -10.51 -12.75 20.60
CA PRO A 142 -11.58 -13.59 20.03
C PRO A 142 -12.92 -13.36 20.75
N ASP A 143 -14.01 -13.30 19.97
CA ASP A 143 -15.39 -13.25 20.48
C ASP A 143 -16.32 -14.01 19.54
N GLY A 144 -16.56 -15.28 19.79
CA GLY A 144 -17.33 -16.17 18.93
C GLY A 144 -16.70 -16.33 17.54
N ASN A 145 -17.39 -15.92 16.49
CA ASN A 145 -16.90 -15.96 15.12
C ASN A 145 -16.31 -14.62 14.64
N GLU A 146 -15.91 -13.78 15.57
CA GLU A 146 -15.34 -12.45 15.32
C GLU A 146 -14.08 -12.25 16.17
N TYR A 147 -13.33 -11.20 15.81
CA TYR A 147 -12.28 -10.61 16.64
C TYR A 147 -12.65 -9.18 17.01
N ILE A 148 -12.40 -8.81 18.25
CA ILE A 148 -12.54 -7.43 18.74
C ILE A 148 -11.17 -6.80 18.74
N LEU A 149 -11.01 -5.71 17.98
CA LEU A 149 -9.78 -4.94 17.87
C LEU A 149 -9.89 -3.65 18.69
N ASN A 150 -8.84 -3.39 19.50
CA ASN A 150 -8.68 -2.14 20.23
C ASN A 150 -7.26 -1.63 20.11
N GLY A 151 -7.07 -0.37 19.70
CA GLY A 151 -5.75 0.23 19.55
C GLY A 151 -5.72 1.43 18.61
N ARG A 152 -4.51 1.84 18.24
CA ARG A 152 -4.28 2.98 17.35
C ARG A 152 -3.16 2.66 16.38
N LYS A 153 -3.36 2.95 15.08
CA LYS A 153 -2.32 2.90 14.06
C LYS A 153 -1.94 4.31 13.64
N HIS A 154 -0.65 4.53 13.44
CA HIS A 154 -0.11 5.86 13.15
C HIS A 154 0.69 5.86 11.85
N TYR A 155 0.67 7.00 11.13
CA TYR A 155 1.32 7.17 9.82
C TYR A 155 0.87 6.15 8.77
N VAL A 156 -0.44 5.85 8.72
CA VAL A 156 -0.99 4.93 7.72
C VAL A 156 -1.08 5.64 6.38
N THR A 157 -0.15 5.34 5.48
CA THR A 157 -0.09 5.91 4.12
C THR A 157 -1.37 5.58 3.36
N PHE A 158 -2.01 6.59 2.78
CA PHE A 158 -3.34 6.54 2.15
C PHE A 158 -4.47 6.02 3.05
N GLY A 159 -4.28 6.05 4.36
CA GLY A 159 -5.34 5.70 5.31
C GLY A 159 -6.60 6.53 5.15
N GLN A 160 -6.49 7.77 4.66
CA GLN A 160 -7.66 8.63 4.39
C GLN A 160 -8.53 8.11 3.24
N LEU A 161 -7.98 7.37 2.28
CA LEU A 161 -8.68 6.86 1.09
C LEU A 161 -8.98 5.37 1.15
N ALA A 162 -8.25 4.61 1.97
CA ALA A 162 -8.34 3.16 1.96
C ALA A 162 -9.75 2.67 2.31
N ASP A 163 -10.28 1.78 1.48
CA ASP A 163 -11.51 1.02 1.70
C ASP A 163 -11.23 -0.26 2.49
N LEU A 164 -9.99 -0.78 2.37
CA LEU A 164 -9.51 -1.98 3.02
C LEU A 164 -8.19 -1.70 3.74
N LEU A 165 -8.10 -2.05 5.02
CA LEU A 165 -6.89 -1.89 5.81
C LEU A 165 -6.35 -3.26 6.21
N LEU A 166 -5.07 -3.52 5.95
CA LEU A 166 -4.35 -4.65 6.55
C LEU A 166 -3.81 -4.20 7.89
N ILE A 167 -4.50 -4.58 8.96
CA ILE A 167 -4.23 -4.16 10.34
C ILE A 167 -3.49 -5.26 11.09
N PHE A 168 -2.41 -4.88 11.78
CA PHE A 168 -1.65 -5.76 12.65
C PHE A 168 -1.95 -5.46 14.11
N GLY A 169 -2.06 -6.50 14.90
CA GLY A 169 -2.25 -6.43 16.35
C GLY A 169 -1.74 -7.70 17.00
N GLN A 170 -1.94 -7.85 18.29
CA GLN A 170 -1.46 -9.03 19.02
C GLN A 170 -2.61 -9.69 19.78
N HIS A 171 -2.55 -11.01 19.83
CA HIS A 171 -3.34 -11.88 20.69
C HIS A 171 -2.39 -12.71 21.55
N GLU A 172 -2.44 -12.52 22.87
CA GLU A 172 -1.56 -13.23 23.83
C GLU A 172 -0.07 -13.18 23.45
N GLY A 173 0.41 -12.00 23.04
CA GLY A 173 1.81 -11.81 22.63
C GLY A 173 2.16 -12.32 21.24
N GLN A 174 1.20 -12.87 20.49
CA GLN A 174 1.39 -13.33 19.12
C GLN A 174 0.84 -12.32 18.13
N VAL A 175 1.68 -11.84 17.22
CA VAL A 175 1.22 -10.88 16.21
C VAL A 175 0.31 -11.56 15.20
N CYS A 176 -0.84 -10.93 14.96
CA CYS A 176 -1.85 -11.33 13.99
C CYS A 176 -2.06 -10.21 12.96
N ALA A 177 -2.61 -10.55 11.81
CA ALA A 177 -2.97 -9.62 10.76
C ALA A 177 -4.42 -9.86 10.31
N LEU A 178 -5.22 -8.80 10.22
CA LEU A 178 -6.61 -8.86 9.76
C LEU A 178 -6.86 -7.86 8.64
N LEU A 179 -7.70 -8.26 7.69
CA LEU A 179 -8.26 -7.39 6.67
C LEU A 179 -9.53 -6.74 7.23
N VAL A 180 -9.51 -5.41 7.37
CA VAL A 180 -10.59 -4.64 7.99
C VAL A 180 -11.13 -3.65 6.97
N GLU A 181 -12.42 -3.74 6.67
CA GLU A 181 -13.08 -2.79 5.78
C GLU A 181 -13.32 -1.46 6.51
N ARG A 182 -13.22 -0.35 5.77
CA ARG A 182 -13.33 1.02 6.30
C ARG A 182 -14.59 1.25 7.12
N GLU A 183 -15.73 0.71 6.65
CA GLU A 183 -17.03 0.92 7.26
C GLU A 183 -17.28 0.02 8.49
N THR A 184 -16.27 -0.74 8.94
CA THR A 184 -16.41 -1.60 10.11
C THR A 184 -16.72 -0.75 11.36
N PRO A 185 -17.82 -1.02 12.10
CA PRO A 185 -18.14 -0.28 13.30
C PRO A 185 -17.01 -0.32 14.32
N GLY A 186 -16.69 0.85 14.91
CA GLY A 186 -15.58 0.99 15.85
C GLY A 186 -14.23 1.37 15.19
N LEU A 187 -14.17 1.42 13.86
CA LEU A 187 -13.03 2.01 13.15
C LEU A 187 -13.31 3.48 12.89
N SER A 188 -12.34 4.33 13.18
CA SER A 188 -12.34 5.74 12.79
C SER A 188 -10.95 6.16 12.35
N LEU A 189 -10.88 7.21 11.53
CA LEU A 189 -9.63 7.74 11.03
C LEU A 189 -9.55 9.25 11.22
N GLU A 190 -8.33 9.72 11.46
CA GLU A 190 -8.01 11.14 11.55
C GLU A 190 -6.88 11.47 10.56
N PRO A 191 -7.06 12.45 9.67
CA PRO A 191 -6.00 12.89 8.77
C PRO A 191 -4.75 13.38 9.53
N ILE A 192 -3.56 13.04 9.03
CA ILE A 192 -2.29 13.61 9.47
C ILE A 192 -1.85 14.57 8.36
N SER A 193 -1.70 15.84 8.69
CA SER A 193 -1.29 16.92 7.78
C SER A 193 0.01 17.57 8.23
N GLY A 194 0.57 18.48 7.42
CA GLY A 194 1.77 19.24 7.76
C GLY A 194 3.06 18.42 7.69
N LEU A 195 3.09 17.32 6.95
CA LEU A 195 4.30 16.54 6.71
C LEU A 195 5.29 17.37 5.89
N LEU A 196 6.61 17.17 6.12
CA LEU A 196 7.65 17.89 5.37
C LEU A 196 7.82 17.38 3.94
N GLY A 197 7.50 16.13 3.68
CA GLY A 197 7.58 15.50 2.36
C GLY A 197 6.49 14.47 2.17
N VAL A 198 6.29 14.02 0.92
CA VAL A 198 5.22 13.11 0.50
C VAL A 198 3.84 13.53 1.03
N LYS A 199 3.58 14.83 1.04
CA LYS A 199 2.41 15.42 1.69
C LYS A 199 1.09 14.89 1.15
N ALA A 200 1.01 14.67 -0.18
CA ALA A 200 -0.16 14.12 -0.82
C ALA A 200 -0.35 12.60 -0.63
N SER A 201 0.42 11.98 0.27
CA SER A 201 0.21 10.56 0.61
C SER A 201 -1.02 10.31 1.50
N MET A 202 -1.80 11.35 1.80
CA MET A 202 -3.08 11.29 2.50
C MET A 202 -3.03 10.37 3.72
N THR A 203 -1.97 10.57 4.52
CA THR A 203 -1.65 9.76 5.70
C THR A 203 -2.70 9.97 6.79
N ALA A 204 -3.04 8.92 7.51
CA ALA A 204 -4.00 8.97 8.62
C ALA A 204 -3.51 8.25 9.87
N GLU A 205 -4.10 8.64 11.00
CA GLU A 205 -4.19 7.81 12.20
C GLU A 205 -5.48 6.99 12.12
N ILE A 206 -5.41 5.71 12.49
CA ILE A 206 -6.57 4.82 12.58
C ILE A 206 -6.80 4.48 14.04
N LYS A 207 -8.02 4.70 14.52
CA LYS A 207 -8.46 4.32 15.86
C LYS A 207 -9.40 3.15 15.79
N LEU A 208 -9.19 2.18 16.66
CA LEU A 208 -9.98 0.96 16.80
C LEU A 208 -10.55 0.92 18.21
N SER A 209 -11.86 0.95 18.30
CA SER A 209 -12.59 0.95 19.59
C SER A 209 -13.68 -0.10 19.54
N ASN A 210 -13.44 -1.26 20.15
CA ASN A 210 -14.31 -2.44 20.05
C ASN A 210 -14.69 -2.76 18.60
N CYS A 211 -13.72 -2.63 17.68
CA CYS A 211 -13.92 -2.85 16.26
C CYS A 211 -14.09 -4.35 16.01
N ARG A 212 -15.29 -4.76 15.57
CA ARG A 212 -15.65 -6.17 15.36
C ARG A 212 -15.36 -6.58 13.93
N VAL A 213 -14.51 -7.58 13.79
CA VAL A 213 -14.02 -8.06 12.49
C VAL A 213 -14.29 -9.57 12.39
N PRO A 214 -14.94 -10.06 11.31
CA PRO A 214 -15.16 -11.48 11.11
C PRO A 214 -13.87 -12.30 11.19
N ALA A 215 -13.91 -13.47 11.84
CA ALA A 215 -12.74 -14.33 12.00
C ALA A 215 -12.15 -14.78 10.66
N GLU A 216 -12.98 -14.86 9.63
CA GLU A 216 -12.55 -15.14 8.25
C GLU A 216 -11.67 -14.05 7.61
N ASN A 217 -11.59 -12.86 8.20
CA ASN A 217 -10.71 -11.79 7.72
C ASN A 217 -9.27 -11.91 8.25
N MET A 218 -8.98 -12.87 9.12
CA MET A 218 -7.61 -13.11 9.60
C MET A 218 -6.74 -13.69 8.49
N MET A 219 -5.54 -13.14 8.35
CA MET A 219 -4.52 -13.58 7.40
C MET A 219 -3.64 -14.67 8.01
N GLY A 220 -3.62 -15.85 7.43
CA GLY A 220 -2.75 -16.96 7.82
C GLY A 220 -3.06 -17.61 9.17
N GLY A 221 -3.56 -16.88 10.17
CA GLY A 221 -3.88 -17.39 11.51
C GLY A 221 -3.14 -16.64 12.64
N ILE A 222 -3.39 -17.08 13.88
CA ILE A 222 -2.75 -16.52 15.07
C ILE A 222 -1.22 -16.75 15.00
N GLY A 223 -0.44 -15.70 15.26
CA GLY A 223 1.03 -15.74 15.23
C GLY A 223 1.66 -15.56 13.84
N PHE A 224 0.89 -15.62 12.76
CA PHE A 224 1.41 -15.43 11.39
C PHE A 224 1.55 -13.96 10.99
N GLY A 225 1.02 -13.03 11.77
CA GLY A 225 0.96 -11.62 11.42
C GLY A 225 2.33 -10.97 11.21
N PHE A 226 3.33 -11.24 12.06
CA PHE A 226 4.66 -10.68 11.85
C PHE A 226 5.45 -11.49 10.82
N PHE A 227 5.66 -12.76 11.06
CA PHE A 227 6.27 -13.68 10.10
C PHE A 227 5.20 -14.73 9.70
N PRO A 228 4.89 -14.88 8.43
CA PRO A 228 5.56 -14.24 7.28
C PRO A 228 4.87 -12.96 6.75
N VAL A 229 3.67 -12.58 7.24
CA VAL A 229 2.80 -11.57 6.61
C VAL A 229 3.45 -10.18 6.57
N ALA A 230 3.78 -9.59 7.74
CA ALA A 230 4.37 -8.25 7.78
C ALA A 230 5.73 -8.18 7.10
N LEU A 231 6.60 -9.18 7.33
CA LEU A 231 7.96 -9.16 6.75
C LEU A 231 7.93 -9.21 5.22
N SER A 232 7.10 -10.07 4.62
CA SER A 232 7.00 -10.12 3.14
C SER A 232 6.45 -8.80 2.56
N ALA A 233 5.48 -8.19 3.23
CA ALA A 233 4.96 -6.88 2.83
C ALA A 233 6.04 -5.78 2.96
N LEU A 234 6.80 -5.77 4.04
CA LEU A 234 7.88 -4.80 4.26
C LEU A 234 9.02 -4.97 3.25
N ASP A 235 9.35 -6.19 2.83
CA ASP A 235 10.37 -6.43 1.79
C ASP A 235 9.91 -5.85 0.44
N HIS A 236 8.63 -6.03 0.10
CA HIS A 236 8.03 -5.37 -1.06
C HIS A 236 8.13 -3.84 -0.96
N GLY A 237 7.76 -3.27 0.20
CA GLY A 237 7.84 -1.83 0.44
C GLY A 237 9.28 -1.29 0.30
N ARG A 238 10.27 -1.98 0.86
CA ARG A 238 11.70 -1.61 0.73
C ARG A 238 12.17 -1.64 -0.71
N TYR A 239 11.76 -2.66 -1.46
CA TYR A 239 12.07 -2.79 -2.88
C TYR A 239 11.58 -1.58 -3.67
N THR A 240 10.31 -1.23 -3.55
CA THR A 240 9.71 -0.10 -4.28
C THR A 240 10.27 1.25 -3.85
N ILE A 241 10.59 1.43 -2.56
CA ILE A 241 11.25 2.64 -2.04
C ILE A 241 12.66 2.78 -2.65
N ALA A 242 13.44 1.71 -2.74
CA ALA A 242 14.78 1.77 -3.32
C ALA A 242 14.75 2.28 -4.77
N TRP A 243 13.86 1.74 -5.61
CA TRP A 243 13.65 2.22 -6.98
C TRP A 243 13.14 3.68 -6.99
N GLY A 244 12.20 4.00 -6.10
CA GLY A 244 11.68 5.36 -5.97
C GLY A 244 12.76 6.38 -5.63
N CYS A 245 13.70 6.06 -4.75
CA CYS A 245 14.83 6.93 -4.41
C CYS A 245 15.72 7.22 -5.62
N VAL A 246 15.92 6.24 -6.51
CA VAL A 246 16.64 6.45 -7.78
C VAL A 246 15.90 7.46 -8.66
N GLY A 247 14.57 7.31 -8.79
CA GLY A 247 13.73 8.24 -9.55
C GLY A 247 13.80 9.68 -9.02
N ILE A 248 13.71 9.86 -7.70
CA ILE A 248 13.84 11.18 -7.05
C ILE A 248 15.23 11.76 -7.31
N ALA A 249 16.30 10.97 -7.13
CA ALA A 249 17.66 11.43 -7.37
C ALA A 249 17.87 11.84 -8.84
N ARG A 250 17.29 11.10 -9.78
CA ARG A 250 17.31 11.45 -11.21
C ARG A 250 16.57 12.77 -11.48
N ALA A 251 15.38 12.97 -10.90
CA ALA A 251 14.64 14.21 -11.03
C ALA A 251 15.45 15.43 -10.51
N CYS A 252 16.13 15.29 -9.37
CA CYS A 252 17.01 16.32 -8.84
C CYS A 252 18.18 16.63 -9.79
N LEU A 253 18.78 15.62 -10.39
CA LEU A 253 19.88 15.80 -11.35
C LEU A 253 19.42 16.46 -12.66
N GLU A 254 18.23 16.10 -13.15
CA GLU A 254 17.64 16.68 -14.36
C GLU A 254 17.24 18.17 -14.17
N ALA A 255 17.04 18.61 -12.93
CA ALA A 255 16.67 19.99 -12.59
C ALA A 255 17.86 20.96 -12.46
N ILE A 256 19.11 20.47 -12.45
CA ILE A 256 20.36 21.24 -12.36
C ILE A 256 20.94 21.53 -13.74
#